data_88df38d03c3068d362d84d24b9c2ffe0
#
_entry.id   88df38d03c3068d362d84d24b9c2ffe0
#
_cell.length_a   1.000
_cell.length_b   1.000
_cell.length_c   1.000
_cell.angle_alpha   90.00
_cell.angle_beta   90.00
_cell.angle_gamma   90.00
#
_symmetry.space_group_name_H-M   'P 1'
#
loop_
_entity.id
_entity.type
_entity.pdbx_description
1 polymer ?
#
loop_
_entity_poly.entity_id
_entity_poly.type
_entity_poly.pdbx_seq_one_letter_code
_entity_poly.pdbx_strand_id
1 'polypeptide(L)'
;MRVLFVSDVYFPRVNGVSTSISTFRQDLAELGVETLLVAPRYPGAAQAHDAADSVLRVPSAGVPGDPEDRRMRWGSLTRLLDGLPRGAFDLVHIQTPFVAHYAGVRAARRATVPAVATYHTFFEEYLHHYVPVLPRRLGRFLARGFTRSQCAAVQALIAPSEPMRAVLLEYGVTTPIHVLPTGLPAVCFRAGDGARFRVAAGIAPERPLVTYIGRVAYEKNIGFLVQMFRDVLKSVPQALLVIAGEGPARAALAQQVSGLGLGAHVHFAGYMERDSALLDCYAAASVFVFASRTETQGLVLLEAMAQGAPVVSTAELGTRSILQPRCGALVVPELAPTFAAAVVRVLTEPDLRQELGALGRSYARTWSSAAQARRLKELYGALHVAGAAAHIAA
;
A
#
# COMPACT_ATOMS: atom_id res chain seq x y z
N MET A 1 -21.48 -14.87 -7.41
CA MET A 1 -20.81 -14.95 -6.08
C MET A 1 -20.81 -13.58 -5.48
N ARG A 2 -21.19 -13.48 -4.21
CA ARG A 2 -21.22 -12.22 -3.44
C ARG A 2 -20.20 -12.29 -2.32
N VAL A 3 -19.32 -11.30 -2.22
CA VAL A 3 -18.23 -11.28 -1.24
C VAL A 3 -18.38 -10.06 -0.34
N LEU A 4 -18.40 -10.31 0.97
CA LEU A 4 -18.39 -9.26 1.99
C LEU A 4 -16.96 -8.87 2.32
N PHE A 5 -16.55 -7.66 1.95
CA PHE A 5 -15.30 -7.04 2.37
C PHE A 5 -15.50 -6.31 3.70
N VAL A 6 -14.60 -6.51 4.65
CA VAL A 6 -14.61 -5.78 5.93
C VAL A 6 -13.23 -5.16 6.17
N SER A 7 -13.18 -3.84 6.37
CA SER A 7 -11.93 -3.09 6.52
C SER A 7 -12.07 -1.98 7.57
N ASP A 8 -11.02 -1.78 8.38
CA ASP A 8 -10.91 -0.63 9.29
C ASP A 8 -10.44 0.66 8.57
N VAL A 9 -10.12 0.57 7.28
CA VAL A 9 -9.67 1.69 6.46
C VAL A 9 -10.22 1.60 5.04
N TYR A 10 -10.68 2.74 4.50
CA TYR A 10 -11.07 2.90 3.10
C TYR A 10 -11.07 4.39 2.75
N PHE A 11 -11.29 4.73 1.47
CA PHE A 11 -11.41 6.12 1.08
C PHE A 11 -12.43 6.89 1.95
N PRO A 12 -12.18 8.17 2.23
CA PRO A 12 -11.18 9.08 1.64
C PRO A 12 -9.76 8.89 2.17
N ARG A 13 -9.53 7.98 3.11
CA ARG A 13 -8.18 7.64 3.58
C ARG A 13 -7.43 6.90 2.49
N VAL A 14 -6.47 7.56 1.83
CA VAL A 14 -5.65 6.95 0.77
C VAL A 14 -4.41 6.30 1.36
N ASN A 15 -4.31 5.00 1.17
CA ASN A 15 -3.13 4.18 1.48
C ASN A 15 -3.14 2.90 0.63
N GLY A 16 -2.11 2.05 0.78
CA GLY A 16 -2.00 0.79 0.03
C GLY A 16 -3.19 -0.15 0.22
N VAL A 17 -3.80 -0.17 1.41
CA VAL A 17 -4.97 -1.01 1.72
C VAL A 17 -6.21 -0.52 0.97
N SER A 18 -6.52 0.77 1.07
CA SER A 18 -7.67 1.38 0.37
C SER A 18 -7.55 1.22 -1.15
N THR A 19 -6.33 1.40 -1.68
CA THR A 19 -6.03 1.19 -3.10
C THR A 19 -6.23 -0.27 -3.50
N SER A 20 -5.71 -1.21 -2.73
CA SER A 20 -5.86 -2.64 -2.99
C SER A 20 -7.33 -3.07 -3.00
N ILE A 21 -8.11 -2.65 -1.99
CA ILE A 21 -9.55 -2.94 -1.90
C ILE A 21 -10.27 -2.41 -3.13
N SER A 22 -10.05 -1.14 -3.49
CA SER A 22 -10.71 -0.51 -4.64
C SER A 22 -10.37 -1.21 -5.95
N THR A 23 -9.08 -1.48 -6.19
CA THR A 23 -8.60 -2.16 -7.40
C THR A 23 -9.24 -3.55 -7.53
N PHE A 24 -9.18 -4.38 -6.47
CA PHE A 24 -9.78 -5.72 -6.53
C PHE A 24 -11.29 -5.67 -6.70
N ARG A 25 -12.00 -4.78 -6.01
CA ARG A 25 -13.45 -4.67 -6.14
C ARG A 25 -13.88 -4.28 -7.56
N GLN A 26 -13.16 -3.33 -8.17
CA GLN A 26 -13.42 -2.91 -9.55
C GLN A 26 -13.23 -4.08 -10.52
N ASP A 27 -12.08 -4.74 -10.48
CA ASP A 27 -11.77 -5.84 -11.42
C ASP A 27 -12.63 -7.09 -11.15
N LEU A 28 -13.00 -7.36 -9.88
CA LEU A 28 -13.92 -8.44 -9.53
C LEU A 28 -15.34 -8.21 -10.08
N ALA A 29 -15.80 -6.96 -10.10
CA ALA A 29 -17.09 -6.60 -10.69
C ALA A 29 -17.12 -6.91 -12.20
N GLU A 30 -16.03 -6.61 -12.93
CA GLU A 30 -15.87 -6.97 -14.35
C GLU A 30 -15.91 -8.51 -14.57
N LEU A 31 -15.50 -9.27 -13.55
CA LEU A 31 -15.55 -10.74 -13.57
C LEU A 31 -16.88 -11.32 -13.07
N GLY A 32 -17.89 -10.49 -12.80
CA GLY A 32 -19.20 -10.90 -12.32
C GLY A 32 -19.24 -11.35 -10.85
N VAL A 33 -18.30 -10.85 -10.03
CA VAL A 33 -18.30 -11.03 -8.56
C VAL A 33 -18.85 -9.76 -7.92
N GLU A 34 -19.98 -9.88 -7.25
CA GLU A 34 -20.57 -8.78 -6.49
C GLU A 34 -19.82 -8.59 -5.17
N THR A 35 -19.49 -7.35 -4.82
CA THR A 35 -18.79 -7.04 -3.57
C THR A 35 -19.57 -6.03 -2.75
N LEU A 36 -19.72 -6.31 -1.45
CA LEU A 36 -20.24 -5.38 -0.46
C LEU A 36 -19.09 -5.02 0.49
N LEU A 37 -18.78 -3.73 0.63
CA LEU A 37 -17.71 -3.28 1.54
C LEU A 37 -18.29 -2.65 2.79
N VAL A 38 -17.82 -3.08 3.95
CA VAL A 38 -18.07 -2.44 5.24
C VAL A 38 -16.81 -1.72 5.69
N ALA A 39 -16.91 -0.41 5.91
CA ALA A 39 -15.78 0.46 6.19
C ALA A 39 -16.15 1.60 7.18
N PRO A 40 -15.16 2.26 7.82
CA PRO A 40 -15.44 3.36 8.75
C PRO A 40 -16.03 4.58 8.05
N ARG A 41 -16.86 5.33 8.79
CA ARG A 41 -17.31 6.67 8.39
C ARG A 41 -16.25 7.69 8.77
N TYR A 42 -15.93 8.59 7.85
CA TYR A 42 -15.01 9.71 8.05
C TYR A 42 -15.79 11.02 8.23
N PRO A 43 -15.35 11.97 9.10
CA PRO A 43 -15.98 13.27 9.24
C PRO A 43 -15.78 14.12 7.97
N GLY A 44 -16.79 14.93 7.64
CA GLY A 44 -16.68 15.93 6.57
C GLY A 44 -16.56 15.42 5.13
N ALA A 45 -16.45 14.13 4.92
CA ALA A 45 -16.39 13.57 3.58
C ALA A 45 -17.82 13.44 3.01
N ALA A 46 -18.10 14.13 1.92
CA ALA A 46 -19.23 13.80 1.07
C ALA A 46 -18.98 12.41 0.47
N GLN A 47 -19.69 11.39 0.98
CA GLN A 47 -19.52 10.01 0.57
C GLN A 47 -20.36 9.74 -0.70
N ALA A 48 -20.16 10.57 -1.72
CA ALA A 48 -20.98 10.60 -2.93
C ALA A 48 -20.95 9.30 -3.75
N HIS A 49 -19.96 8.43 -3.50
CA HIS A 49 -19.76 7.17 -4.22
C HIS A 49 -20.26 5.94 -3.46
N ASP A 50 -20.63 6.06 -2.19
CA ASP A 50 -20.90 4.91 -1.32
C ASP A 50 -22.08 4.05 -1.78
N ALA A 51 -23.14 4.65 -2.31
CA ALA A 51 -24.33 3.91 -2.77
C ALA A 51 -24.06 3.20 -4.11
N ALA A 52 -23.40 3.86 -5.06
CA ALA A 52 -23.03 3.27 -6.34
C ALA A 52 -21.99 2.16 -6.20
N ASP A 53 -21.08 2.32 -5.22
CA ASP A 53 -19.98 1.38 -4.97
C ASP A 53 -20.32 0.27 -3.98
N SER A 54 -21.55 0.14 -3.50
CA SER A 54 -21.95 -0.85 -2.48
C SER A 54 -21.07 -0.78 -1.22
N VAL A 55 -20.89 0.42 -0.64
CA VAL A 55 -20.13 0.65 0.59
C VAL A 55 -21.05 1.01 1.75
N LEU A 56 -21.00 0.22 2.83
CA LEU A 56 -21.72 0.46 4.08
C LEU A 56 -20.78 1.11 5.11
N ARG A 57 -21.12 2.33 5.53
CA ARG A 57 -20.31 3.11 6.47
C ARG A 57 -20.74 2.92 7.92
N VAL A 58 -19.78 2.52 8.76
CA VAL A 58 -19.98 2.28 10.18
C VAL A 58 -19.52 3.50 10.99
N PRO A 59 -20.29 3.96 12.00
CA PRO A 59 -19.84 4.99 12.94
C PRO A 59 -18.47 4.65 13.53
N SER A 60 -17.58 5.64 13.54
CA SER A 60 -16.18 5.47 13.95
C SER A 60 -15.72 6.60 14.88
N ALA A 61 -14.60 6.40 15.56
CA ALA A 61 -13.90 7.40 16.36
C ALA A 61 -12.47 7.55 15.87
N GLY A 62 -11.82 8.69 16.13
CA GLY A 62 -10.40 8.90 15.84
C GLY A 62 -9.51 7.96 16.65
N VAL A 63 -8.32 7.66 16.10
CA VAL A 63 -7.29 6.92 16.79
C VAL A 63 -6.31 7.90 17.43
N PRO A 64 -6.02 7.80 18.75
CA PRO A 64 -5.02 8.65 19.37
C PRO A 64 -3.66 8.50 18.68
N GLY A 65 -3.01 9.62 18.35
CA GLY A 65 -1.71 9.65 17.72
C GLY A 65 -1.72 9.49 16.18
N ASP A 66 -2.85 9.12 15.57
CA ASP A 66 -3.02 9.15 14.11
C ASP A 66 -4.38 9.77 13.75
N PRO A 67 -4.42 11.06 13.37
CA PRO A 67 -5.67 11.77 13.11
C PRO A 67 -6.38 11.28 11.84
N GLU A 68 -5.68 10.58 10.98
CA GLU A 68 -6.22 10.08 9.71
C GLU A 68 -6.86 8.70 9.87
N ASP A 69 -6.46 7.91 10.88
CA ASP A 69 -7.02 6.58 11.11
C ASP A 69 -8.29 6.63 11.96
N ARG A 70 -9.20 5.70 11.68
CA ARG A 70 -10.51 5.62 12.32
C ARG A 70 -10.75 4.22 12.88
N ARG A 71 -11.26 4.14 14.10
CA ARG A 71 -11.69 2.89 14.72
C ARG A 71 -13.21 2.76 14.65
N MET A 72 -13.70 1.75 13.94
CA MET A 72 -15.13 1.43 13.89
C MET A 72 -15.67 1.09 15.29
N ARG A 73 -16.90 1.52 15.59
CA ARG A 73 -17.56 1.17 16.83
C ARG A 73 -18.06 -0.27 16.76
N TRP A 74 -17.56 -1.13 17.64
CA TRP A 74 -17.87 -2.57 17.66
C TRP A 74 -19.36 -2.86 17.61
N GLY A 75 -20.16 -2.26 18.54
CA GLY A 75 -21.60 -2.50 18.60
C GLY A 75 -22.37 -2.03 17.36
N SER A 76 -21.89 -0.97 16.68
CA SER A 76 -22.51 -0.52 15.42
C SER A 76 -22.15 -1.46 14.28
N LEU A 77 -20.89 -1.91 14.20
CA LEU A 77 -20.42 -2.84 13.18
C LEU A 77 -21.12 -4.20 13.29
N THR A 78 -21.16 -4.78 14.49
CA THR A 78 -21.82 -6.08 14.70
C THR A 78 -23.32 -6.02 14.43
N ARG A 79 -24.00 -4.96 14.86
CA ARG A 79 -25.43 -4.76 14.57
C ARG A 79 -25.69 -4.66 13.06
N LEU A 80 -24.84 -3.94 12.32
CA LEU A 80 -24.95 -3.84 10.86
C LEU A 80 -24.76 -5.21 10.21
N LEU A 81 -23.71 -5.94 10.57
CA LEU A 81 -23.41 -7.26 10.02
C LEU A 81 -24.49 -8.30 10.39
N ASP A 82 -24.99 -8.24 11.62
CA ASP A 82 -26.07 -9.14 12.10
C ASP A 82 -27.41 -8.86 11.42
N GLY A 83 -27.64 -7.62 10.95
CA GLY A 83 -28.83 -7.20 10.21
C GLY A 83 -28.81 -7.58 8.73
N LEU A 84 -27.66 -8.04 8.19
CA LEU A 84 -27.63 -8.50 6.80
C LEU A 84 -28.49 -9.77 6.63
N PRO A 85 -29.26 -9.89 5.52
CA PRO A 85 -30.09 -11.06 5.25
C PRO A 85 -29.24 -12.35 5.20
N ARG A 86 -29.86 -13.50 5.54
CA ARG A 86 -29.22 -14.81 5.31
C ARG A 86 -28.93 -14.96 3.81
N GLY A 87 -27.74 -15.43 3.49
CA GLY A 87 -27.28 -15.56 2.11
C GLY A 87 -26.96 -14.23 1.42
N ALA A 88 -26.81 -13.11 2.15
CA ALA A 88 -26.37 -11.84 1.58
C ALA A 88 -24.97 -11.92 0.95
N PHE A 89 -24.14 -12.84 1.43
CA PHE A 89 -22.78 -13.08 0.94
C PHE A 89 -22.41 -14.56 1.05
N ASP A 90 -21.53 -14.99 0.17
CA ASP A 90 -21.07 -16.38 0.02
C ASP A 90 -19.68 -16.57 0.65
N LEU A 91 -18.98 -15.47 0.96
CA LEU A 91 -17.63 -15.45 1.53
C LEU A 91 -17.37 -14.10 2.22
N VAL A 92 -16.55 -14.09 3.28
CA VAL A 92 -16.06 -12.87 3.94
C VAL A 92 -14.59 -12.68 3.64
N HIS A 93 -14.20 -11.50 3.12
CA HIS A 93 -12.82 -11.11 2.91
C HIS A 93 -12.42 -9.97 3.86
N ILE A 94 -11.58 -10.29 4.81
CA ILE A 94 -11.08 -9.38 5.85
C ILE A 94 -9.83 -8.68 5.34
N GLN A 95 -9.81 -7.34 5.41
CA GLN A 95 -8.72 -6.54 4.85
C GLN A 95 -7.77 -5.95 5.91
N THR A 96 -8.21 -5.91 7.15
CA THR A 96 -7.43 -5.28 8.24
C THR A 96 -7.57 -6.08 9.52
N PRO A 97 -6.54 -6.06 10.38
CA PRO A 97 -6.43 -6.97 11.52
C PRO A 97 -7.05 -6.44 12.82
N PHE A 98 -7.71 -5.28 12.81
CA PHE A 98 -8.27 -4.68 14.00
C PHE A 98 -9.73 -5.08 14.23
N VAL A 99 -10.64 -4.11 14.36
CA VAL A 99 -12.06 -4.37 14.62
C VAL A 99 -12.70 -5.17 13.49
N ALA A 100 -12.31 -4.88 12.25
CA ALA A 100 -12.79 -5.57 11.05
C ALA A 100 -12.52 -7.07 11.08
N HIS A 101 -11.35 -7.49 11.60
CA HIS A 101 -11.00 -8.91 11.69
C HIS A 101 -11.99 -9.69 12.54
N TYR A 102 -12.18 -9.26 13.78
CA TYR A 102 -13.04 -9.97 14.72
C TYR A 102 -14.51 -9.96 14.30
N ALA A 103 -14.98 -8.84 13.76
CA ALA A 103 -16.34 -8.72 13.26
C ALA A 103 -16.56 -9.55 11.99
N GLY A 104 -15.57 -9.58 11.07
CA GLY A 104 -15.61 -10.40 9.85
C GLY A 104 -15.63 -11.90 10.17
N VAL A 105 -14.76 -12.37 11.07
CA VAL A 105 -14.76 -13.77 11.53
C VAL A 105 -16.10 -14.13 12.17
N ARG A 106 -16.66 -13.26 13.03
CA ARG A 106 -17.98 -13.47 13.63
C ARG A 106 -19.08 -13.55 12.57
N ALA A 107 -19.07 -12.67 11.58
CA ALA A 107 -20.05 -12.66 10.50
C ALA A 107 -19.98 -13.93 9.64
N ALA A 108 -18.76 -14.39 9.30
CA ALA A 108 -18.53 -15.60 8.54
C ALA A 108 -19.05 -16.84 9.29
N ARG A 109 -18.73 -16.97 10.58
CA ARG A 109 -19.23 -18.07 11.44
C ARG A 109 -20.75 -18.08 11.53
N ARG A 110 -21.37 -16.90 11.74
CA ARG A 110 -22.83 -16.77 11.83
C ARG A 110 -23.55 -17.13 10.52
N ALA A 111 -22.97 -16.74 9.38
CA ALA A 111 -23.51 -17.04 8.06
C ALA A 111 -23.11 -18.43 7.55
N THR A 112 -22.23 -19.14 8.28
CA THR A 112 -21.69 -20.46 7.89
C THR A 112 -21.01 -20.41 6.51
N VAL A 113 -20.23 -19.36 6.27
CA VAL A 113 -19.46 -19.15 5.04
C VAL A 113 -17.96 -19.05 5.34
N PRO A 114 -17.07 -19.35 4.38
CA PRO A 114 -15.64 -19.22 4.58
C PRO A 114 -15.21 -17.76 4.78
N ALA A 115 -14.13 -17.55 5.54
CA ALA A 115 -13.44 -16.30 5.68
C ALA A 115 -12.02 -16.40 5.11
N VAL A 116 -11.58 -15.36 4.40
CA VAL A 116 -10.20 -15.15 3.97
C VAL A 116 -9.71 -13.81 4.48
N ALA A 117 -8.42 -13.68 4.78
CA ALA A 117 -7.85 -12.42 5.21
C ALA A 117 -6.62 -12.05 4.37
N THR A 118 -6.53 -10.78 3.96
CA THR A 118 -5.31 -10.25 3.34
C THR A 118 -4.43 -9.60 4.41
N TYR A 119 -3.17 -10.00 4.44
CA TYR A 119 -2.19 -9.51 5.40
C TYR A 119 -1.45 -8.29 4.86
N HIS A 120 -2.03 -7.11 5.01
CA HIS A 120 -1.49 -5.85 4.50
C HIS A 120 -0.47 -5.17 5.43
N THR A 121 -0.40 -5.55 6.72
CA THR A 121 0.35 -4.80 7.73
C THR A 121 1.42 -5.67 8.38
N PHE A 122 2.66 -5.22 8.34
CA PHE A 122 3.77 -5.83 9.07
C PHE A 122 3.76 -5.38 10.54
N PHE A 123 3.05 -6.11 11.39
CA PHE A 123 2.76 -5.73 12.78
C PHE A 123 3.98 -5.53 13.67
N GLU A 124 5.01 -6.32 13.48
CA GLU A 124 6.21 -6.31 14.33
C GLU A 124 6.86 -4.92 14.31
N GLU A 125 7.00 -4.35 13.11
CA GLU A 125 7.62 -3.05 12.93
C GLU A 125 6.65 -1.91 13.30
N TYR A 126 5.36 -2.07 12.98
CA TYR A 126 4.32 -1.12 13.34
C TYR A 126 4.25 -0.91 14.86
N LEU A 127 4.25 -2.00 15.64
CA LEU A 127 4.19 -1.95 17.10
C LEU A 127 5.39 -1.20 17.71
N HIS A 128 6.58 -1.39 17.14
CA HIS A 128 7.80 -0.72 17.61
C HIS A 128 7.77 0.80 17.43
N HIS A 129 7.20 1.29 16.32
CA HIS A 129 7.09 2.73 16.07
C HIS A 129 6.04 3.43 16.93
N TYR A 130 4.94 2.74 17.29
CA TYR A 130 3.84 3.35 18.03
C TYR A 130 3.88 3.08 19.53
N VAL A 131 4.64 2.09 19.99
CA VAL A 131 4.83 1.76 21.41
C VAL A 131 6.33 1.63 21.73
N PRO A 132 7.11 2.73 21.66
CA PRO A 132 8.56 2.69 21.79
C PRO A 132 9.06 2.23 23.18
N VAL A 133 8.19 2.29 24.19
CA VAL A 133 8.51 1.85 25.57
C VAL A 133 8.56 0.32 25.71
N LEU A 134 7.97 -0.42 24.73
CA LEU A 134 7.92 -1.88 24.79
C LEU A 134 9.27 -2.48 24.36
N PRO A 135 9.91 -3.33 25.18
CA PRO A 135 11.13 -4.02 24.79
C PRO A 135 10.93 -4.81 23.48
N ARG A 136 11.85 -4.64 22.51
CA ARG A 136 11.73 -5.22 21.16
C ARG A 136 11.42 -6.72 21.18
N ARG A 137 12.06 -7.50 22.06
CA ARG A 137 11.82 -8.97 22.18
C ARG A 137 10.39 -9.28 22.60
N LEU A 138 9.86 -8.55 23.59
CA LEU A 138 8.50 -8.72 24.07
C LEU A 138 7.47 -8.29 23.01
N GLY A 139 7.71 -7.14 22.35
CA GLY A 139 6.88 -6.68 21.24
C GLY A 139 6.78 -7.70 20.11
N ARG A 140 7.90 -8.31 19.72
CA ARG A 140 7.95 -9.39 18.74
C ARG A 140 7.14 -10.62 19.17
N PHE A 141 7.34 -11.07 20.39
CA PHE A 141 6.60 -12.23 20.90
C PHE A 141 5.10 -12.00 20.89
N LEU A 142 4.65 -10.82 21.35
CA LEU A 142 3.24 -10.44 21.35
C LEU A 142 2.67 -10.31 19.93
N ALA A 143 3.40 -9.62 19.02
CA ALA A 143 2.99 -9.48 17.64
C ALA A 143 2.86 -10.82 16.91
N ARG A 144 3.80 -11.74 17.12
CA ARG A 144 3.76 -13.11 16.56
C ARG A 144 2.60 -13.92 17.10
N GLY A 145 2.36 -13.86 18.42
CA GLY A 145 1.22 -14.54 19.06
C GLY A 145 -0.13 -14.01 18.55
N PHE A 146 -0.26 -12.69 18.48
CA PHE A 146 -1.43 -12.01 17.94
C PHE A 146 -1.68 -12.40 16.48
N THR A 147 -0.66 -12.31 15.61
CA THR A 147 -0.76 -12.70 14.21
C THR A 147 -1.20 -14.14 14.04
N ARG A 148 -0.57 -15.10 14.76
CA ARG A 148 -0.97 -16.51 14.69
C ARG A 148 -2.43 -16.74 15.07
N SER A 149 -2.89 -16.09 16.15
CA SER A 149 -4.28 -16.21 16.62
C SER A 149 -5.26 -15.70 15.57
N GLN A 150 -4.98 -14.59 14.93
CA GLN A 150 -5.82 -14.04 13.87
C GLN A 150 -5.81 -14.93 12.63
N CYS A 151 -4.63 -15.35 12.19
CA CYS A 151 -4.49 -16.20 11.02
C CYS A 151 -5.23 -17.54 11.20
N ALA A 152 -5.20 -18.13 12.39
CA ALA A 152 -5.90 -19.39 12.70
C ALA A 152 -7.44 -19.26 12.68
N ALA A 153 -7.99 -18.05 12.69
CA ALA A 153 -9.43 -17.83 12.71
C ALA A 153 -10.09 -17.83 11.32
N VAL A 154 -9.31 -17.92 10.24
CA VAL A 154 -9.76 -17.87 8.84
C VAL A 154 -9.34 -19.13 8.07
N GLN A 155 -10.01 -19.44 6.95
CA GLN A 155 -9.74 -20.62 6.14
C GLN A 155 -8.54 -20.46 5.21
N ALA A 156 -8.21 -19.22 4.80
CA ALA A 156 -7.06 -18.93 3.98
C ALA A 156 -6.53 -17.52 4.25
N LEU A 157 -5.26 -17.31 3.93
CA LEU A 157 -4.59 -16.02 3.99
C LEU A 157 -4.10 -15.62 2.60
N ILE A 158 -4.12 -14.32 2.34
CA ILE A 158 -3.48 -13.72 1.19
C ILE A 158 -2.29 -12.90 1.67
N ALA A 159 -1.09 -13.24 1.19
CA ALA A 159 0.10 -12.44 1.36
C ALA A 159 0.37 -11.62 0.08
N PRO A 160 0.65 -10.32 0.17
CA PRO A 160 0.85 -9.47 -1.00
C PRO A 160 2.21 -9.70 -1.68
N SER A 161 3.09 -10.51 -1.08
CA SER A 161 4.42 -10.82 -1.62
C SER A 161 4.98 -12.11 -1.01
N GLU A 162 5.93 -12.73 -1.71
CA GLU A 162 6.62 -13.93 -1.19
C GLU A 162 7.43 -13.67 0.09
N PRO A 163 8.16 -12.54 0.24
CA PRO A 163 8.77 -12.20 1.52
C PRO A 163 7.76 -12.10 2.67
N MET A 164 6.56 -11.57 2.43
CA MET A 164 5.53 -11.50 3.46
C MET A 164 4.99 -12.89 3.83
N ARG A 165 4.82 -13.78 2.84
CA ARG A 165 4.50 -15.19 3.10
C ARG A 165 5.57 -15.86 3.97
N ALA A 166 6.85 -15.65 3.66
CA ALA A 166 7.96 -16.20 4.43
C ALA A 166 7.94 -15.73 5.90
N VAL A 167 7.66 -14.45 6.14
CA VAL A 167 7.49 -13.89 7.49
C VAL A 167 6.35 -14.58 8.24
N LEU A 168 5.20 -14.79 7.61
CA LEU A 168 4.06 -15.47 8.25
C LEU A 168 4.39 -16.93 8.61
N LEU A 169 5.11 -17.64 7.73
CA LEU A 169 5.58 -19.01 8.00
C LEU A 169 6.59 -19.02 9.16
N GLU A 170 7.53 -18.06 9.21
CA GLU A 170 8.48 -17.89 10.33
C GLU A 170 7.75 -17.63 11.65
N TYR A 171 6.61 -16.94 11.62
CA TYR A 171 5.77 -16.73 12.80
C TYR A 171 5.04 -18.01 13.25
N GLY A 172 5.11 -19.10 12.48
CA GLY A 172 4.45 -20.36 12.76
C GLY A 172 2.96 -20.35 12.37
N VAL A 173 2.57 -19.58 11.37
CA VAL A 173 1.22 -19.60 10.80
C VAL A 173 1.05 -20.90 10.00
N THR A 174 0.02 -21.67 10.32
CA THR A 174 -0.31 -22.96 9.66
C THR A 174 -1.47 -22.87 8.68
N THR A 175 -2.26 -21.80 8.74
CA THR A 175 -3.34 -21.54 7.78
C THR A 175 -2.77 -21.42 6.37
N PRO A 176 -3.40 -22.00 5.32
CA PRO A 176 -2.93 -21.90 3.95
C PRO A 176 -2.72 -20.45 3.52
N ILE A 177 -1.53 -20.14 2.96
CA ILE A 177 -1.13 -18.78 2.54
C ILE A 177 -0.97 -18.76 1.03
N HIS A 178 -1.76 -17.93 0.36
CA HIS A 178 -1.70 -17.67 -1.08
C HIS A 178 -0.98 -16.35 -1.35
N VAL A 179 0.05 -16.37 -2.20
CA VAL A 179 0.71 -15.13 -2.64
C VAL A 179 -0.08 -14.53 -3.79
N LEU A 180 -0.74 -13.42 -3.50
CA LEU A 180 -1.59 -12.73 -4.44
C LEU A 180 -1.37 -11.21 -4.27
N PRO A 181 -0.46 -10.62 -5.04
CA PRO A 181 -0.19 -9.18 -4.98
C PRO A 181 -1.34 -8.36 -5.54
N THR A 182 -1.46 -7.13 -5.10
CA THR A 182 -2.30 -6.14 -5.78
C THR A 182 -1.64 -5.77 -7.10
N GLY A 183 -2.38 -5.88 -8.19
CA GLY A 183 -1.91 -5.43 -9.50
C GLY A 183 -2.10 -3.94 -9.71
N LEU A 184 -1.53 -3.41 -10.79
CA LEU A 184 -1.75 -2.04 -11.22
C LEU A 184 -3.06 -1.92 -12.02
N PRO A 185 -3.98 -1.02 -11.63
CA PRO A 185 -5.16 -0.74 -12.42
C PRO A 185 -4.80 -0.01 -13.73
N ALA A 186 -5.67 -0.15 -14.74
CA ALA A 186 -5.45 0.40 -16.08
C ALA A 186 -5.13 1.91 -16.09
N VAL A 187 -5.66 2.66 -15.13
CA VAL A 187 -5.41 4.10 -14.98
C VAL A 187 -3.91 4.42 -14.79
N CYS A 188 -3.15 3.57 -14.13
CA CYS A 188 -1.71 3.78 -13.89
C CYS A 188 -0.89 3.74 -15.19
N PHE A 189 -1.42 3.17 -16.27
CA PHE A 189 -0.77 3.11 -17.59
C PHE A 189 -1.16 4.26 -18.51
N ARG A 190 -2.04 5.16 -18.09
CA ARG A 190 -2.30 6.42 -18.80
C ARG A 190 -1.06 7.30 -18.67
N ALA A 191 -0.68 7.96 -19.75
CA ALA A 191 0.45 8.88 -19.72
C ALA A 191 0.13 10.10 -18.82
N GLY A 192 0.94 10.34 -17.82
CA GLY A 192 0.93 11.58 -17.05
C GLY A 192 1.61 12.71 -17.83
N ASP A 193 1.27 13.94 -17.47
CA ASP A 193 1.87 15.15 -18.03
C ASP A 193 2.85 15.77 -17.03
N GLY A 194 4.12 15.39 -17.13
CA GLY A 194 5.17 15.91 -16.25
C GLY A 194 5.40 17.42 -16.39
N ALA A 195 5.12 18.00 -17.57
CA ALA A 195 5.23 19.45 -17.75
C ALA A 195 4.13 20.18 -16.98
N ARG A 196 2.91 19.65 -16.98
CA ARG A 196 1.78 20.20 -16.20
C ARG A 196 2.09 20.22 -14.71
N PHE A 197 2.66 19.11 -14.16
CA PHE A 197 3.10 19.08 -12.77
C PHE A 197 4.14 20.16 -12.48
N ARG A 198 5.17 20.30 -13.33
CA ARG A 198 6.22 21.29 -13.14
C ARG A 198 5.68 22.72 -13.12
N VAL A 199 4.80 23.05 -14.06
CA VAL A 199 4.14 24.37 -14.11
C VAL A 199 3.33 24.62 -12.83
N ALA A 200 2.51 23.65 -12.41
CA ALA A 200 1.69 23.78 -11.20
C ALA A 200 2.51 23.96 -9.92
N ALA A 201 3.68 23.33 -9.84
CA ALA A 201 4.59 23.41 -8.71
C ALA A 201 5.64 24.55 -8.80
N GLY A 202 5.64 25.36 -9.87
CA GLY A 202 6.61 26.42 -10.09
C GLY A 202 8.05 25.92 -10.32
N ILE A 203 8.20 24.71 -10.90
CA ILE A 203 9.49 24.05 -11.12
C ILE A 203 9.94 24.27 -12.56
N ALA A 204 11.17 24.73 -12.75
CA ALA A 204 11.74 24.93 -14.10
C ALA A 204 11.76 23.61 -14.90
N PRO A 205 11.50 23.65 -16.22
CA PRO A 205 11.42 22.46 -17.07
C PRO A 205 12.64 21.54 -17.00
N GLU A 206 13.84 22.13 -16.97
CA GLU A 206 15.11 21.38 -17.00
C GLU A 206 15.59 20.91 -15.63
N ARG A 207 14.95 21.37 -14.54
CA ARG A 207 15.40 21.03 -13.19
C ARG A 207 15.30 19.53 -12.93
N PRO A 208 16.39 18.80 -12.59
CA PRO A 208 16.33 17.37 -12.29
C PRO A 208 15.48 17.11 -11.06
N LEU A 209 14.49 16.19 -11.15
CA LEU A 209 13.60 15.84 -10.05
C LEU A 209 13.92 14.46 -9.49
N VAL A 210 14.30 14.42 -8.22
CA VAL A 210 14.35 13.22 -7.39
C VAL A 210 13.03 13.15 -6.66
N THR A 211 12.23 12.11 -6.89
CA THR A 211 10.84 12.10 -6.42
C THR A 211 10.58 10.93 -5.47
N TYR A 212 9.97 11.22 -4.33
CA TYR A 212 9.36 10.26 -3.42
C TYR A 212 7.84 10.48 -3.41
N ILE A 213 7.07 9.41 -3.51
CA ILE A 213 5.61 9.44 -3.42
C ILE A 213 5.15 8.37 -2.44
N GLY A 214 4.33 8.78 -1.47
CA GLY A 214 3.76 7.88 -0.49
C GLY A 214 3.39 8.57 0.81
N ARG A 215 2.84 7.81 1.76
CA ARG A 215 2.54 8.31 3.10
C ARG A 215 3.82 8.86 3.76
N VAL A 216 3.74 10.08 4.30
CA VAL A 216 4.85 10.71 5.00
C VAL A 216 4.86 10.25 6.46
N ALA A 217 5.38 9.04 6.69
CA ALA A 217 5.38 8.38 7.99
C ALA A 217 6.79 7.89 8.37
N TYR A 218 7.03 7.68 9.65
CA TYR A 218 8.36 7.34 10.17
C TYR A 218 8.90 6.02 9.62
N GLU A 219 8.04 5.03 9.43
CA GLU A 219 8.37 3.71 8.89
C GLU A 219 8.79 3.74 7.40
N LYS A 220 8.53 4.86 6.69
CA LYS A 220 8.90 5.03 5.28
C LYS A 220 10.34 5.50 5.07
N ASN A 221 11.06 5.79 6.15
CA ASN A 221 12.48 6.12 6.13
C ASN A 221 12.85 7.32 5.22
N ILE A 222 11.93 8.30 5.11
CA ILE A 222 12.11 9.47 4.24
C ILE A 222 13.26 10.35 4.77
N GLY A 223 13.49 10.36 6.08
CA GLY A 223 14.62 11.07 6.69
C GLY A 223 15.98 10.63 6.14
N PHE A 224 16.15 9.35 5.83
CA PHE A 224 17.33 8.83 5.12
C PHE A 224 17.44 9.43 3.71
N LEU A 225 16.32 9.51 2.96
CA LEU A 225 16.32 10.10 1.61
C LEU A 225 16.71 11.58 1.63
N VAL A 226 16.22 12.34 2.63
CA VAL A 226 16.63 13.74 2.84
C VAL A 226 18.13 13.85 3.15
N GLN A 227 18.65 12.96 3.98
CA GLN A 227 20.07 12.93 4.32
C GLN A 227 20.95 12.59 3.12
N MET A 228 20.60 11.55 2.38
CA MET A 228 21.26 11.11 1.15
C MET A 228 21.26 12.21 0.08
N PHE A 229 20.17 12.97 -0.01
CA PHE A 229 20.02 14.01 -1.02
C PHE A 229 21.07 15.14 -0.91
N ARG A 230 21.63 15.40 0.28
CA ARG A 230 22.80 16.29 0.45
C ARG A 230 24.00 15.85 -0.39
N ASP A 231 24.22 14.54 -0.49
CA ASP A 231 25.34 14.01 -1.27
C ASP A 231 25.04 14.12 -2.77
N VAL A 232 23.79 13.99 -3.19
CA VAL A 232 23.37 14.24 -4.58
C VAL A 232 23.67 15.69 -5.00
N LEU A 233 23.36 16.66 -4.13
CA LEU A 233 23.59 18.08 -4.43
C LEU A 233 25.06 18.46 -4.62
N LYS A 234 26.02 17.69 -4.12
CA LYS A 234 27.45 17.90 -4.39
C LYS A 234 27.80 17.73 -5.87
N SER A 235 27.09 16.81 -6.56
CA SER A 235 27.30 16.50 -7.98
C SER A 235 26.27 17.14 -8.90
N VAL A 236 25.05 17.35 -8.42
CA VAL A 236 23.92 17.93 -9.17
C VAL A 236 23.29 19.05 -8.36
N PRO A 237 23.94 20.22 -8.24
CA PRO A 237 23.50 21.31 -7.36
C PRO A 237 22.10 21.85 -7.64
N GLN A 238 21.62 21.75 -8.88
CA GLN A 238 20.31 22.20 -9.29
C GLN A 238 19.17 21.22 -9.01
N ALA A 239 19.48 19.99 -8.52
CA ALA A 239 18.44 18.97 -8.28
C ALA A 239 17.40 19.45 -7.25
N LEU A 240 16.19 18.91 -7.36
CA LEU A 240 15.08 19.13 -6.43
C LEU A 240 14.56 17.79 -5.94
N LEU A 241 14.47 17.60 -4.62
CA LEU A 241 13.76 16.48 -4.03
C LEU A 241 12.28 16.84 -3.86
N VAL A 242 11.42 16.13 -4.54
CA VAL A 242 9.96 16.26 -4.41
C VAL A 242 9.45 15.15 -3.48
N ILE A 243 8.78 15.54 -2.39
CA ILE A 243 8.12 14.62 -1.45
C ILE A 243 6.61 14.83 -1.59
N ALA A 244 5.93 13.87 -2.22
CA ALA A 244 4.49 13.90 -2.43
C ALA A 244 3.78 12.94 -1.47
N GLY A 245 2.78 13.46 -0.77
CA GLY A 245 1.99 12.78 0.25
C GLY A 245 1.92 13.55 1.55
N GLU A 246 1.09 13.05 2.47
CA GLU A 246 0.89 13.59 3.81
C GLU A 246 1.09 12.50 4.87
N GLY A 247 1.23 12.91 6.13
CA GLY A 247 1.33 11.99 7.25
C GLY A 247 2.06 12.54 8.47
N PRO A 248 2.13 11.74 9.55
CA PRO A 248 2.58 12.19 10.87
C PRO A 248 4.05 12.63 10.93
N ALA A 249 4.90 12.18 10.01
CA ALA A 249 6.31 12.56 9.98
C ALA A 249 6.59 13.90 9.26
N ARG A 250 5.57 14.55 8.67
CA ARG A 250 5.72 15.77 7.84
C ARG A 250 6.43 16.91 8.56
N ALA A 251 6.03 17.21 9.81
CA ALA A 251 6.62 18.28 10.59
C ALA A 251 8.10 18.01 10.94
N ALA A 252 8.40 16.79 11.37
CA ALA A 252 9.78 16.37 11.71
C ALA A 252 10.70 16.41 10.48
N LEU A 253 10.20 15.99 9.30
CA LEU A 253 10.97 16.09 8.04
C LEU A 253 11.21 17.53 7.62
N ALA A 254 10.23 18.43 7.78
CA ALA A 254 10.40 19.85 7.49
C ALA A 254 11.47 20.48 8.39
N GLN A 255 11.52 20.13 9.68
CA GLN A 255 12.57 20.55 10.60
C GLN A 255 13.94 20.00 10.18
N GLN A 256 14.02 18.72 9.79
CA GLN A 256 15.25 18.11 9.28
C GLN A 256 15.75 18.84 8.02
N VAL A 257 14.88 19.12 7.05
CA VAL A 257 15.20 19.87 5.82
C VAL A 257 15.75 21.26 6.16
N SER A 258 15.10 21.97 7.07
CA SER A 258 15.56 23.30 7.52
C SER A 258 16.90 23.23 8.24
N GLY A 259 17.07 22.27 9.19
CA GLY A 259 18.32 22.08 9.93
C GLY A 259 19.51 21.68 9.04
N LEU A 260 19.27 21.09 7.89
CA LEU A 260 20.27 20.74 6.89
C LEU A 260 20.50 21.85 5.83
N GLY A 261 19.78 22.95 5.90
CA GLY A 261 19.87 24.04 4.91
C GLY A 261 19.32 23.70 3.53
N LEU A 262 18.42 22.70 3.43
CA LEU A 262 17.90 22.17 2.16
C LEU A 262 16.61 22.82 1.69
N GLY A 263 16.15 23.92 2.31
CA GLY A 263 14.84 24.54 2.02
C GLY A 263 14.60 24.88 0.55
N ALA A 264 15.64 25.33 -0.19
CA ALA A 264 15.55 25.64 -1.62
C ALA A 264 15.60 24.38 -2.53
N HIS A 265 15.89 23.22 -1.98
CA HIS A 265 16.14 21.98 -2.70
C HIS A 265 15.17 20.83 -2.34
N VAL A 266 14.20 21.09 -1.47
CA VAL A 266 13.14 20.12 -1.12
C VAL A 266 11.78 20.77 -1.27
N HIS A 267 10.94 20.16 -2.09
CA HIS A 267 9.56 20.57 -2.30
C HIS A 267 8.60 19.52 -1.73
N PHE A 268 7.78 19.94 -0.80
CA PHE A 268 6.71 19.12 -0.25
C PHE A 268 5.41 19.39 -1.03
N ALA A 269 5.07 18.48 -1.90
CA ALA A 269 3.94 18.65 -2.81
C ALA A 269 2.57 18.33 -2.18
N GLY A 270 2.54 17.79 -0.96
CA GLY A 270 1.29 17.44 -0.28
C GLY A 270 0.57 16.25 -0.91
N TYR A 271 -0.72 16.12 -0.56
CA TYR A 271 -1.58 15.09 -1.11
C TYR A 271 -1.93 15.37 -2.58
N MET A 272 -2.00 14.33 -3.40
CA MET A 272 -2.36 14.40 -4.82
C MET A 272 -3.47 13.43 -5.17
N GLU A 273 -4.36 13.86 -6.06
CA GLU A 273 -5.38 13.00 -6.65
C GLU A 273 -4.77 11.94 -7.56
N ARG A 274 -5.26 10.69 -7.43
CA ARG A 274 -4.61 9.52 -8.07
C ARG A 274 -4.75 9.46 -9.59
N ASP A 275 -5.78 10.05 -10.15
CA ASP A 275 -6.16 9.87 -11.57
C ASP A 275 -5.53 10.91 -12.50
N SER A 276 -4.93 11.98 -11.96
CA SER A 276 -4.36 13.07 -12.73
C SER A 276 -3.05 13.57 -12.12
N ALA A 277 -3.10 14.40 -11.07
CA ALA A 277 -1.94 15.06 -10.48
C ALA A 277 -0.85 14.08 -10.01
N LEU A 278 -1.23 12.89 -9.52
CA LEU A 278 -0.28 11.87 -9.10
C LEU A 278 0.47 11.27 -10.30
N LEU A 279 -0.22 10.97 -11.41
CA LEU A 279 0.42 10.48 -12.63
C LEU A 279 1.38 11.51 -13.21
N ASP A 280 0.99 12.79 -13.19
CA ASP A 280 1.83 13.89 -13.63
C ASP A 280 3.11 14.03 -12.80
N CYS A 281 2.99 13.85 -11.47
CA CYS A 281 4.14 13.86 -10.57
C CYS A 281 5.11 12.71 -10.85
N TYR A 282 4.61 11.48 -11.09
CA TYR A 282 5.45 10.36 -11.52
C TYR A 282 6.11 10.64 -12.88
N ALA A 283 5.36 11.15 -13.85
CA ALA A 283 5.86 11.46 -15.18
C ALA A 283 6.91 12.60 -15.19
N ALA A 284 6.85 13.52 -14.21
CA ALA A 284 7.84 14.57 -14.03
C ALA A 284 9.17 14.07 -13.44
N ALA A 285 9.20 12.89 -12.82
CA ALA A 285 10.35 12.38 -12.09
C ALA A 285 11.51 12.05 -13.04
N SER A 286 12.70 12.58 -12.78
CA SER A 286 13.94 12.11 -13.41
C SER A 286 14.42 10.81 -12.81
N VAL A 287 14.15 10.59 -11.50
CA VAL A 287 14.39 9.36 -10.77
C VAL A 287 13.41 9.27 -9.59
N PHE A 288 12.87 8.10 -9.36
CA PHE A 288 12.04 7.78 -8.19
C PHE A 288 12.90 7.12 -7.12
N VAL A 289 12.87 7.62 -5.89
CA VAL A 289 13.67 7.11 -4.77
C VAL A 289 12.82 6.52 -3.68
N PHE A 290 13.23 5.36 -3.15
CA PHE A 290 12.44 4.67 -2.14
C PHE A 290 13.30 3.84 -1.19
N ALA A 291 13.14 4.03 0.13
CA ALA A 291 13.97 3.37 1.14
C ALA A 291 13.14 2.83 2.32
N SER A 292 11.85 2.56 2.13
CA SER A 292 10.99 1.98 3.17
C SER A 292 11.42 0.56 3.51
N ARG A 293 11.45 0.26 4.82
CA ARG A 293 11.82 -1.06 5.34
C ARG A 293 10.61 -1.96 5.62
N THR A 294 9.40 -1.43 5.53
CA THR A 294 8.18 -2.08 6.04
C THR A 294 7.12 -2.34 4.98
N GLU A 295 7.46 -2.15 3.71
CA GLU A 295 6.50 -2.40 2.63
C GLU A 295 6.15 -3.87 2.49
N THR A 296 4.88 -4.18 2.58
CA THR A 296 4.39 -5.54 2.32
C THR A 296 4.36 -5.88 0.83
N GLN A 297 4.28 -4.87 -0.05
CA GLN A 297 4.39 -4.99 -1.50
C GLN A 297 5.19 -3.85 -2.13
N GLY A 298 4.70 -2.58 -2.08
CA GLY A 298 5.37 -1.41 -2.65
C GLY A 298 4.82 -0.99 -4.02
N LEU A 299 3.50 -0.87 -4.16
CA LEU A 299 2.82 -0.47 -5.41
C LEU A 299 3.38 0.80 -6.04
N VAL A 300 3.81 1.77 -5.24
CA VAL A 300 4.39 3.04 -5.69
C VAL A 300 5.60 2.86 -6.61
N LEU A 301 6.36 1.76 -6.45
CA LEU A 301 7.48 1.43 -7.33
C LEU A 301 6.99 1.06 -8.73
N LEU A 302 5.94 0.25 -8.80
CA LEU A 302 5.32 -0.15 -10.06
C LEU A 302 4.61 1.03 -10.72
N GLU A 303 3.97 1.91 -9.95
CA GLU A 303 3.35 3.15 -10.45
C GLU A 303 4.41 4.07 -11.07
N ALA A 304 5.56 4.26 -10.41
CA ALA A 304 6.68 5.02 -10.96
C ALA A 304 7.21 4.40 -12.26
N MET A 305 7.42 3.07 -12.26
CA MET A 305 7.87 2.33 -13.45
C MET A 305 6.85 2.44 -14.61
N ALA A 306 5.55 2.37 -14.33
CA ALA A 306 4.49 2.51 -15.34
C ALA A 306 4.56 3.86 -16.05
N GLN A 307 4.94 4.94 -15.35
CA GLN A 307 5.18 6.26 -15.91
C GLN A 307 6.59 6.42 -16.51
N GLY A 308 7.44 5.39 -16.40
CA GLY A 308 8.80 5.38 -16.93
C GLY A 308 9.82 6.12 -16.09
N ALA A 309 9.52 6.39 -14.83
CA ALA A 309 10.51 6.89 -13.90
C ALA A 309 11.44 5.76 -13.46
N PRO A 310 12.77 5.85 -13.67
CA PRO A 310 13.74 4.92 -13.12
C PRO A 310 13.68 4.89 -11.61
N VAL A 311 13.83 3.72 -11.01
CA VAL A 311 13.76 3.54 -9.56
C VAL A 311 15.15 3.35 -8.96
N VAL A 312 15.45 4.05 -7.83
CA VAL A 312 16.57 3.72 -6.95
C VAL A 312 16.03 3.36 -5.58
N SER A 313 16.32 2.15 -5.09
CA SER A 313 15.71 1.64 -3.86
C SER A 313 16.61 0.64 -3.12
N THR A 314 16.31 0.41 -1.83
CA THR A 314 17.00 -0.56 -0.97
C THR A 314 16.49 -2.01 -1.15
N ALA A 315 15.32 -2.23 -1.71
CA ALA A 315 14.70 -3.55 -1.89
C ALA A 315 14.51 -4.34 -0.58
N GLU A 316 13.81 -3.77 0.38
CA GLU A 316 13.49 -4.44 1.65
C GLU A 316 12.09 -5.05 1.65
N LEU A 317 11.92 -6.17 2.36
CA LEU A 317 10.66 -6.90 2.55
C LEU A 317 9.90 -7.13 1.21
N GLY A 318 8.66 -6.70 1.10
CA GLY A 318 7.81 -6.88 -0.08
C GLY A 318 8.31 -6.24 -1.36
N THR A 319 9.10 -5.14 -1.25
CA THR A 319 9.71 -4.49 -2.41
C THR A 319 10.72 -5.39 -3.14
N ARG A 320 11.29 -6.39 -2.46
CA ARG A 320 12.18 -7.39 -3.09
C ARG A 320 11.50 -8.11 -4.25
N SER A 321 10.23 -8.47 -4.10
CA SER A 321 9.49 -9.18 -5.15
C SER A 321 9.34 -8.36 -6.43
N ILE A 322 9.28 -7.03 -6.31
CA ILE A 322 9.18 -6.11 -7.44
C ILE A 322 10.58 -5.83 -8.03
N LEU A 323 11.59 -5.67 -7.18
CA LEU A 323 12.90 -5.15 -7.58
C LEU A 323 13.94 -6.24 -7.91
N GLN A 324 13.69 -7.52 -7.53
CA GLN A 324 14.60 -8.64 -7.83
C GLN A 324 14.95 -8.80 -9.31
N PRO A 325 14.02 -8.65 -10.28
CA PRO A 325 14.36 -8.73 -11.69
C PRO A 325 15.23 -7.57 -12.18
N ARG A 326 15.44 -6.54 -11.38
CA ARG A 326 16.19 -5.31 -11.71
C ARG A 326 15.69 -4.59 -12.96
N CYS A 327 14.47 -4.84 -13.36
CA CYS A 327 13.85 -4.20 -14.51
C CYS A 327 13.45 -2.77 -14.16
N GLY A 328 14.15 -1.77 -14.69
CA GLY A 328 13.85 -0.35 -14.46
C GLY A 328 14.31 0.17 -13.10
N ALA A 329 15.18 -0.56 -12.37
CA ALA A 329 15.62 -0.18 -11.03
C ALA A 329 17.11 -0.43 -10.78
N LEU A 330 17.73 0.47 -10.00
CA LEU A 330 19.00 0.26 -9.34
C LEU A 330 18.74 -0.07 -7.86
N VAL A 331 19.12 -1.28 -7.44
CA VAL A 331 19.00 -1.73 -6.06
C VAL A 331 20.35 -1.54 -5.36
N VAL A 332 20.34 -0.78 -4.27
CA VAL A 332 21.53 -0.39 -3.52
C VAL A 332 21.33 -0.56 -2.01
N PRO A 333 22.41 -0.73 -1.22
CA PRO A 333 22.28 -0.78 0.22
C PRO A 333 21.83 0.56 0.81
N GLU A 334 21.28 0.54 2.03
CA GLU A 334 20.88 1.73 2.78
C GLU A 334 22.14 2.45 3.36
N LEU A 335 22.99 2.93 2.46
CA LEU A 335 24.18 3.72 2.75
C LEU A 335 24.10 5.00 1.93
N ALA A 336 24.05 6.16 2.59
CA ALA A 336 23.79 7.44 1.93
C ALA A 336 24.73 7.73 0.76
N PRO A 337 26.08 7.54 0.85
CA PRO A 337 26.95 7.77 -0.29
C PRO A 337 26.69 6.85 -1.48
N THR A 338 26.44 5.56 -1.23
CA THR A 338 26.16 4.57 -2.28
C THR A 338 24.82 4.84 -2.96
N PHE A 339 23.80 5.18 -2.16
CA PHE A 339 22.48 5.51 -2.68
C PHE A 339 22.53 6.80 -3.51
N ALA A 340 23.23 7.85 -3.01
CA ALA A 340 23.43 9.11 -3.71
C ALA A 340 24.15 8.90 -5.05
N ALA A 341 25.23 8.08 -5.07
CA ALA A 341 25.94 7.76 -6.30
C ALA A 341 25.03 7.14 -7.37
N ALA A 342 24.13 6.22 -6.97
CA ALA A 342 23.17 5.63 -7.90
C ALA A 342 22.15 6.67 -8.42
N VAL A 343 21.67 7.56 -7.56
CA VAL A 343 20.78 8.66 -7.96
C VAL A 343 21.50 9.60 -8.94
N VAL A 344 22.74 10.01 -8.62
CA VAL A 344 23.55 10.87 -9.51
C VAL A 344 23.73 10.24 -10.87
N ARG A 345 24.06 8.95 -10.95
CA ARG A 345 24.21 8.23 -12.22
C ARG A 345 22.94 8.34 -13.07
N VAL A 346 21.76 8.09 -12.50
CA VAL A 346 20.49 8.22 -13.24
C VAL A 346 20.24 9.66 -13.69
N LEU A 347 20.66 10.65 -12.89
CA LEU A 347 20.48 12.08 -13.25
C LEU A 347 21.45 12.55 -14.33
N THR A 348 22.67 12.00 -14.38
CA THR A 348 23.77 12.49 -15.26
C THR A 348 24.04 11.59 -16.47
N GLU A 349 23.51 10.35 -16.50
CA GLU A 349 23.65 9.40 -17.60
C GLU A 349 22.29 9.27 -18.34
N PRO A 350 22.03 10.06 -19.41
CA PRO A 350 20.73 10.06 -20.12
C PRO A 350 20.36 8.68 -20.70
N ASP A 351 21.33 7.96 -21.24
CA ASP A 351 21.12 6.64 -21.84
C ASP A 351 20.67 5.63 -20.78
N LEU A 352 21.35 5.58 -19.62
CA LEU A 352 20.94 4.77 -18.48
C LEU A 352 19.52 5.09 -18.01
N ARG A 353 19.21 6.39 -17.91
CA ARG A 353 17.87 6.83 -17.50
C ARG A 353 16.79 6.38 -18.49
N GLN A 354 17.05 6.50 -19.77
CA GLN A 354 16.14 6.07 -20.84
C GLN A 354 15.94 4.56 -20.84
N GLU A 355 17.03 3.79 -20.73
CA GLU A 355 17.01 2.33 -20.66
C GLU A 355 16.18 1.85 -19.45
N LEU A 356 16.50 2.33 -18.24
CA LEU A 356 15.77 1.96 -17.03
C LEU A 356 14.28 2.34 -17.11
N GLY A 357 13.97 3.51 -17.66
CA GLY A 357 12.58 3.94 -17.86
C GLY A 357 11.81 3.05 -18.83
N ALA A 358 12.43 2.60 -19.93
CA ALA A 358 11.81 1.69 -20.90
C ALA A 358 11.59 0.29 -20.30
N LEU A 359 12.61 -0.27 -19.65
CA LEU A 359 12.54 -1.56 -18.95
C LEU A 359 11.47 -1.53 -17.86
N GLY A 360 11.42 -0.46 -17.07
CA GLY A 360 10.43 -0.27 -16.00
C GLY A 360 9.00 -0.29 -16.54
N ARG A 361 8.72 0.47 -17.60
CA ARG A 361 7.39 0.47 -18.25
C ARG A 361 6.97 -0.90 -18.77
N SER A 362 7.89 -1.61 -19.41
CA SER A 362 7.62 -2.96 -19.90
C SER A 362 7.31 -3.93 -18.76
N TYR A 363 8.09 -3.86 -17.68
CA TYR A 363 7.91 -4.71 -16.51
C TYR A 363 6.62 -4.40 -15.76
N ALA A 364 6.28 -3.11 -15.55
CA ALA A 364 5.06 -2.72 -14.86
C ALA A 364 3.79 -3.29 -15.54
N ARG A 365 3.78 -3.43 -16.87
CA ARG A 365 2.66 -4.02 -17.62
C ARG A 365 2.40 -5.48 -17.27
N THR A 366 3.39 -6.20 -16.77
CA THR A 366 3.21 -7.60 -16.33
C THR A 366 2.44 -7.71 -14.99
N TRP A 367 2.25 -6.58 -14.29
CA TRP A 367 1.55 -6.48 -13.02
C TRP A 367 0.09 -6.03 -13.17
N SER A 368 -0.62 -6.53 -14.17
CA SER A 368 -2.03 -6.19 -14.41
C SER A 368 -2.93 -6.60 -13.25
N SER A 369 -3.76 -5.69 -12.78
CA SER A 369 -4.74 -5.94 -11.71
C SER A 369 -5.79 -6.96 -12.12
N ALA A 370 -6.25 -6.95 -13.37
CA ALA A 370 -7.21 -7.90 -13.90
C ALA A 370 -6.72 -9.37 -13.83
N ALA A 371 -5.41 -9.61 -14.02
CA ALA A 371 -4.84 -10.96 -13.86
C ALA A 371 -4.88 -11.40 -12.39
N GLN A 372 -4.60 -10.52 -11.46
CA GLN A 372 -4.66 -10.83 -10.03
C GLN A 372 -6.10 -11.02 -9.55
N ALA A 373 -7.05 -10.27 -10.07
CA ALA A 373 -8.47 -10.44 -9.75
C ALA A 373 -9.02 -11.79 -10.23
N ARG A 374 -8.59 -12.31 -11.40
CA ARG A 374 -8.92 -13.67 -11.83
C ARG A 374 -8.45 -14.72 -10.83
N ARG A 375 -7.19 -14.65 -10.40
CA ARG A 375 -6.64 -15.54 -9.37
C ARG A 375 -7.38 -15.45 -8.04
N LEU A 376 -7.79 -14.23 -7.64
CA LEU A 376 -8.58 -14.02 -6.44
C LEU A 376 -9.97 -14.65 -6.56
N LYS A 377 -10.63 -14.52 -7.71
CA LYS A 377 -11.92 -15.16 -7.99
C LYS A 377 -11.81 -16.70 -7.92
N GLU A 378 -10.75 -17.28 -8.47
CA GLU A 378 -10.47 -18.72 -8.41
C GLU A 378 -10.31 -19.18 -6.96
N LEU A 379 -9.55 -18.45 -6.14
CA LEU A 379 -9.40 -18.73 -4.71
C LEU A 379 -10.75 -18.68 -3.98
N TYR A 380 -11.56 -17.67 -4.24
CA TYR A 380 -12.90 -17.58 -3.64
C TYR A 380 -13.79 -18.76 -4.04
N GLY A 381 -13.75 -19.17 -5.31
CA GLY A 381 -14.49 -20.35 -5.80
C GLY A 381 -14.07 -21.63 -5.08
N ALA A 382 -12.77 -21.85 -4.93
CA ALA A 382 -12.23 -23.01 -4.22
C ALA A 382 -12.64 -23.03 -2.73
N LEU A 383 -12.57 -21.90 -2.05
CA LEU A 383 -12.97 -21.78 -0.65
C LEU A 383 -14.48 -21.98 -0.46
N HIS A 384 -15.30 -21.46 -1.35
CA HIS A 384 -16.76 -21.61 -1.31
C HIS A 384 -17.16 -23.09 -1.44
N VAL A 385 -16.60 -23.80 -2.42
CA VAL A 385 -16.86 -25.24 -2.64
C VAL A 385 -16.39 -26.07 -1.43
N ALA A 386 -15.19 -25.80 -0.90
CA ALA A 386 -14.67 -26.49 0.29
C ALA A 386 -15.56 -26.25 1.53
N GLY A 387 -16.05 -25.01 1.72
CA GLY A 387 -16.95 -24.65 2.81
C GLY A 387 -18.30 -25.37 2.70
N ALA A 388 -18.87 -25.46 1.52
CA ALA A 388 -20.11 -26.19 1.27
C ALA A 388 -19.96 -27.70 1.53
N ALA A 389 -18.84 -28.30 1.10
CA ALA A 389 -18.57 -29.73 1.34
C ALA A 389 -18.41 -30.06 2.85
N ALA A 390 -17.71 -29.20 3.60
CA ALA A 390 -17.57 -29.36 5.04
C ALA A 390 -18.91 -29.26 5.79
N HIS A 391 -19.86 -28.50 5.28
CA HIS A 391 -21.19 -28.34 5.88
C HIS A 391 -22.11 -29.54 5.62
N ILE A 392 -21.92 -30.25 4.50
CA ILE A 392 -22.68 -31.49 4.19
C ILE A 392 -22.16 -32.67 5.02
N ALA A 393 -20.87 -32.61 5.44
CA ALA A 393 -20.22 -33.68 6.21
C ALA A 393 -20.36 -33.54 7.75
N ALA A 394 -20.86 -32.41 8.25
CA ALA A 394 -21.07 -32.12 9.67
C ALA A 394 -22.54 -32.27 10.09
#